data_c9ab0ed97a5d42732dcf179ffd37489f
#
_entry.id   c9ab0ed97a5d42732dcf179ffd37489f
#
_cell.length_a   1.000
_cell.length_b   1.000
_cell.length_c   1.000
_cell.angle_alpha   90.00
_cell.angle_beta   90.00
_cell.angle_gamma   90.00
#
_symmetry.space_group_name_H-M   'P 1'
#
loop_
_entity.id
_entity.type
_entity.pdbx_description
1 polymer ?
#
loop_
_entity_poly.entity_id
_entity_poly.type
_entity_poly.pdbx_seq_one_letter_code
_entity_poly.pdbx_strand_id
1 'polypeptide(L)'
;LENVDRIINSPATQRGRDFAIILASLSDLGYIVEWRVINAADYGMPQRRRRTYIVGYRKDSLVANQIEDANNWLFYDGVMAKSFPFVQKKTTISQFEIKGTIKEVSDNFNKGKKDSPFGTAGIMIDRNILSVDSTAVYDGPIQTLGDILVDEEFVPEEFYISDEELPKWQYE
;
A
#
# COMPACT_ATOMS: atom_id res chain seq x y z
N LEU A 1 -2.07 2.30 9.20
CA LEU A 1 -2.28 3.49 8.36
C LEU A 1 -2.69 3.07 6.96
N GLU A 2 -3.49 3.90 6.29
CA GLU A 2 -3.89 3.71 4.89
C GLU A 2 -3.66 5.01 4.11
N ASN A 3 -3.22 4.88 2.85
CA ASN A 3 -3.05 6.01 1.94
C ASN A 3 -3.32 5.57 0.49
N VAL A 4 -3.41 6.52 -0.43
CA VAL A 4 -3.45 6.22 -1.87
C VAL A 4 -2.17 5.50 -2.31
N ASP A 5 -2.28 4.65 -3.33
CA ASP A 5 -1.13 3.85 -3.81
C ASP A 5 0.04 4.71 -4.33
N ARG A 6 -0.25 5.95 -4.75
CA ARG A 6 0.76 6.89 -5.26
C ARG A 6 1.73 7.40 -4.19
N ILE A 7 1.45 7.22 -2.89
CA ILE A 7 2.34 7.69 -1.81
C ILE A 7 3.76 7.14 -1.94
N ILE A 8 3.93 5.88 -2.38
CA ILE A 8 5.24 5.27 -2.58
C ILE A 8 6.06 5.92 -3.70
N ASN A 9 5.42 6.76 -4.53
CA ASN A 9 6.02 7.47 -5.65
C ASN A 9 6.00 9.00 -5.50
N SER A 10 5.47 9.53 -4.39
CA SER A 10 5.32 10.96 -4.15
C SER A 10 6.65 11.61 -3.69
N PRO A 11 6.93 12.85 -4.09
CA PRO A 11 6.30 13.62 -5.15
C PRO A 11 6.84 13.26 -6.56
N ALA A 12 6.21 13.80 -7.59
CA ALA A 12 6.63 13.54 -8.98
C ALA A 12 8.06 14.04 -9.30
N THR A 13 8.50 15.11 -8.62
CA THR A 13 9.81 15.73 -8.81
C THR A 13 10.94 15.05 -8.03
N GLN A 14 10.59 14.22 -7.03
CA GLN A 14 11.55 13.53 -6.16
C GLN A 14 10.91 12.20 -5.68
N ARG A 15 10.84 11.24 -6.59
CA ARG A 15 10.09 10.00 -6.43
C ARG A 15 10.43 9.23 -5.15
N GLY A 16 9.40 8.96 -4.33
CA GLY A 16 9.51 8.20 -3.09
C GLY A 16 9.93 9.02 -1.86
N ARG A 17 10.25 10.31 -2.00
CA ARG A 17 10.70 11.17 -0.88
C ARG A 17 9.69 11.19 0.28
N ASP A 18 8.42 11.45 -0.02
CA ASP A 18 7.40 11.59 1.02
C ASP A 18 7.21 10.29 1.79
N PHE A 19 7.27 9.16 1.09
CA PHE A 19 7.21 7.85 1.72
C PHE A 19 8.45 7.55 2.55
N ALA A 20 9.65 7.94 2.08
CA ALA A 20 10.88 7.81 2.85
C ALA A 20 10.84 8.62 4.16
N ILE A 21 10.26 9.84 4.14
CA ILE A 21 10.07 10.66 5.34
C ILE A 21 9.15 9.95 6.33
N ILE A 22 8.02 9.41 5.88
CA ILE A 22 7.08 8.65 6.72
C ILE A 22 7.79 7.47 7.37
N LEU A 23 8.49 6.65 6.59
CA LEU A 23 9.22 5.49 7.09
C LEU A 23 10.31 5.88 8.08
N ALA A 24 11.12 6.88 7.74
CA ALA A 24 12.17 7.38 8.62
C ALA A 24 11.61 7.88 9.95
N SER A 25 10.51 8.63 9.92
CA SER A 25 9.85 9.14 11.14
C SER A 25 9.32 8.00 12.01
N LEU A 26 8.72 6.97 11.41
CA LEU A 26 8.27 5.79 12.15
C LEU A 26 9.44 4.99 12.74
N SER A 27 10.56 4.88 12.02
CA SER A 27 11.78 4.25 12.55
C SER A 27 12.33 5.00 13.77
N ASP A 28 12.38 6.34 13.71
CA ASP A 28 12.85 7.18 14.81
C ASP A 28 11.95 7.09 16.05
N LEU A 29 10.66 6.79 15.85
CA LEU A 29 9.71 6.50 16.91
C LEU A 29 9.77 5.05 17.42
N GLY A 30 10.71 4.24 16.93
CA GLY A 30 10.93 2.87 17.38
C GLY A 30 9.99 1.83 16.76
N TYR A 31 9.53 2.04 15.52
CA TYR A 31 8.72 1.06 14.80
C TYR A 31 9.52 0.31 13.74
N ILE A 32 9.27 -0.99 13.64
CA ILE A 32 9.46 -1.79 12.44
C ILE A 32 8.21 -1.59 11.59
N VAL A 33 8.36 -1.40 10.28
CA VAL A 33 7.24 -1.04 9.41
C VAL A 33 7.20 -1.96 8.20
N GLU A 34 6.05 -2.58 7.96
CA GLU A 34 5.77 -3.23 6.67
C GLU A 34 4.68 -2.48 5.90
N TRP A 35 4.75 -2.54 4.59
CA TRP A 35 3.72 -1.96 3.73
C TRP A 35 3.36 -2.85 2.56
N ARG A 36 2.15 -2.65 2.06
CA ARG A 36 1.66 -3.30 0.85
C ARG A 36 0.67 -2.42 0.10
N VAL A 37 0.84 -2.35 -1.20
CA VAL A 37 -0.17 -1.81 -2.09
C VAL A 37 -1.15 -2.94 -2.42
N ILE A 38 -2.38 -2.80 -1.97
CA ILE A 38 -3.45 -3.77 -2.14
C ILE A 38 -4.51 -3.16 -3.06
N ASN A 39 -4.90 -3.89 -4.09
CA ASN A 39 -6.10 -3.61 -4.86
C ASN A 39 -7.19 -4.60 -4.45
N ALA A 40 -8.31 -4.12 -3.99
CA ALA A 40 -9.40 -4.96 -3.51
C ALA A 40 -9.88 -5.98 -4.55
N ALA A 41 -9.90 -5.60 -5.83
CA ALA A 41 -10.28 -6.50 -6.91
C ALA A 41 -9.33 -7.70 -7.09
N ASP A 42 -8.06 -7.57 -6.72
CA ASP A 42 -7.08 -8.65 -6.83
C ASP A 42 -7.26 -9.70 -5.70
N TYR A 43 -8.13 -9.42 -4.73
CA TYR A 43 -8.49 -10.29 -3.61
C TYR A 43 -10.01 -10.55 -3.56
N GLY A 44 -10.65 -10.62 -4.72
CA GLY A 44 -12.01 -11.09 -4.88
C GLY A 44 -13.12 -10.07 -4.62
N MET A 45 -12.80 -8.80 -4.32
CA MET A 45 -13.80 -7.77 -4.06
C MET A 45 -14.31 -7.12 -5.35
N PRO A 46 -15.60 -6.72 -5.42
CA PRO A 46 -16.20 -6.10 -6.59
C PRO A 46 -15.84 -4.62 -6.74
N GLN A 47 -14.63 -4.26 -6.33
CA GLN A 47 -14.16 -2.87 -6.34
C GLN A 47 -12.70 -2.78 -6.73
N ARG A 48 -12.40 -2.05 -7.79
CA ARG A 48 -11.02 -1.71 -8.17
C ARG A 48 -10.53 -0.53 -7.32
N ARG A 49 -10.01 -0.83 -6.11
CA ARG A 49 -9.54 0.16 -5.14
C ARG A 49 -8.12 -0.19 -4.69
N ARG A 50 -7.14 0.55 -5.20
CA ARG A 50 -5.73 0.41 -4.80
C ARG A 50 -5.39 1.35 -3.66
N ARG A 51 -4.82 0.79 -2.59
CA ARG A 51 -4.36 1.56 -1.41
C ARG A 51 -3.05 1.00 -0.90
N THR A 52 -2.22 1.89 -0.34
CA THR A 52 -1.04 1.50 0.43
C THR A 52 -1.46 1.34 1.89
N TYR A 53 -1.36 0.12 2.39
CA TYR A 53 -1.51 -0.17 3.80
C TYR A 53 -0.13 -0.22 4.45
N ILE A 54 -0.02 0.38 5.63
CA ILE A 54 1.22 0.46 6.41
C ILE A 54 0.92 -0.06 7.80
N VAL A 55 1.65 -1.08 8.23
CA VAL A 55 1.58 -1.67 9.57
C VAL A 55 2.89 -1.40 10.29
N GLY A 56 2.79 -0.87 11.50
CA GLY A 56 3.94 -0.58 12.35
C GLY A 56 3.93 -1.47 13.60
N TYR A 57 5.05 -2.11 13.88
CA TYR A 57 5.27 -2.91 15.08
C TYR A 57 6.24 -2.17 15.98
N ARG A 58 5.83 -1.81 17.20
CA ARG A 58 6.77 -1.24 18.16
C ARG A 58 7.85 -2.26 18.49
N LYS A 59 9.10 -1.84 18.51
CA LYS A 59 10.25 -2.72 18.72
C LYS A 59 10.24 -3.44 20.07
N ASP A 60 9.58 -2.85 21.07
CA ASP A 60 9.41 -3.45 22.40
C ASP A 60 8.22 -4.39 22.50
N SER A 61 7.50 -4.65 21.40
CA SER A 61 6.34 -5.54 21.37
C SER A 61 6.72 -7.01 21.17
N LEU A 62 5.87 -7.92 21.65
CA LEU A 62 6.06 -9.36 21.43
C LEU A 62 6.07 -9.74 19.95
N VAL A 63 5.32 -9.01 19.12
CA VAL A 63 5.28 -9.27 17.67
C VAL A 63 6.60 -8.88 17.01
N ALA A 64 7.17 -7.73 17.40
CA ALA A 64 8.47 -7.30 16.87
C ALA A 64 9.59 -8.29 17.19
N ASN A 65 9.54 -8.94 18.36
CA ASN A 65 10.51 -9.97 18.77
C ASN A 65 10.43 -11.26 17.92
N GLN A 66 9.35 -11.46 17.15
CA GLN A 66 9.20 -12.59 16.23
C GLN A 66 9.80 -12.30 14.84
N ILE A 67 10.19 -11.07 14.57
CA ILE A 67 10.76 -10.66 13.28
C ILE A 67 12.27 -10.93 13.29
N GLU A 68 12.64 -12.19 13.08
CA GLU A 68 14.05 -12.62 13.07
C GLU A 68 14.73 -12.29 11.72
N ASP A 69 13.98 -12.43 10.63
CA ASP A 69 14.43 -12.18 9.26
C ASP A 69 13.40 -11.38 8.46
N ALA A 70 13.84 -10.26 7.91
CA ALA A 70 13.00 -9.34 7.16
C ALA A 70 12.41 -9.98 5.90
N ASN A 71 13.18 -10.83 5.22
CA ASN A 71 12.73 -11.49 4.01
C ASN A 71 11.67 -12.54 4.32
N ASN A 72 11.91 -13.37 5.33
CA ASN A 72 10.93 -14.37 5.78
C ASN A 72 9.63 -13.71 6.26
N TRP A 73 9.74 -12.60 7.01
CA TRP A 73 8.57 -11.85 7.46
C TRP A 73 7.77 -11.27 6.29
N LEU A 74 8.44 -10.64 5.34
CA LEU A 74 7.80 -10.01 4.18
C LEU A 74 7.04 -11.01 3.30
N PHE A 75 7.59 -12.22 3.11
CA PHE A 75 7.03 -13.19 2.16
C PHE A 75 6.10 -14.23 2.80
N TYR A 76 6.30 -14.55 4.10
CA TYR A 76 5.65 -15.73 4.70
C TYR A 76 5.02 -15.46 6.07
N ASP A 77 5.75 -14.89 7.01
CA ASP A 77 5.33 -14.88 8.42
C ASP A 77 4.61 -13.60 8.84
N GLY A 78 4.81 -12.51 8.12
CA GLY A 78 4.21 -11.21 8.42
C GLY A 78 2.69 -11.20 8.34
N VAL A 79 2.09 -10.29 9.08
CA VAL A 79 0.63 -10.09 9.08
C VAL A 79 0.10 -9.84 7.67
N MET A 80 0.81 -9.01 6.91
CA MET A 80 0.43 -8.71 5.52
C MET A 80 0.68 -9.90 4.59
N ALA A 81 1.72 -10.71 4.85
CA ALA A 81 2.01 -11.91 4.05
C ALA A 81 0.91 -12.96 4.18
N LYS A 82 0.43 -13.19 5.41
CA LYS A 82 -0.64 -14.16 5.71
C LYS A 82 -2.02 -13.70 5.24
N SER A 83 -2.30 -12.39 5.34
CA SER A 83 -3.61 -11.84 4.98
C SER A 83 -3.76 -11.54 3.49
N PHE A 84 -2.66 -11.17 2.83
CA PHE A 84 -2.61 -10.76 1.43
C PHE A 84 -1.41 -11.40 0.74
N PRO A 85 -1.46 -12.71 0.45
CA PRO A 85 -0.36 -13.42 -0.17
C PRO A 85 0.00 -12.82 -1.54
N PHE A 86 1.27 -12.88 -1.89
CA PHE A 86 1.75 -12.40 -3.17
C PHE A 86 2.94 -13.22 -3.66
N VAL A 87 3.21 -13.13 -4.96
CA VAL A 87 4.46 -13.54 -5.57
C VAL A 87 5.25 -12.31 -6.03
N GLN A 88 6.55 -12.41 -5.99
CA GLN A 88 7.42 -11.35 -6.49
C GLN A 88 7.25 -11.23 -8.01
N LYS A 89 6.96 -10.02 -8.48
CA LYS A 89 6.71 -9.75 -9.90
C LYS A 89 7.98 -9.69 -10.73
N LYS A 90 9.08 -9.20 -10.14
CA LYS A 90 10.39 -9.08 -10.78
C LYS A 90 11.44 -9.74 -9.92
N THR A 91 12.50 -10.25 -10.53
CA THR A 91 13.63 -10.88 -9.83
C THR A 91 14.42 -9.90 -8.94
N THR A 92 14.28 -8.60 -9.18
CA THR A 92 15.03 -7.58 -8.45
C THR A 92 14.37 -7.27 -7.11
N ILE A 93 15.13 -7.44 -6.04
CA ILE A 93 14.81 -6.96 -4.69
C ILE A 93 15.55 -5.64 -4.50
N SER A 94 14.83 -4.61 -4.07
CA SER A 94 15.42 -3.32 -3.70
C SER A 94 15.83 -3.36 -2.24
N GLN A 95 17.13 -3.21 -1.98
CA GLN A 95 17.68 -3.14 -0.62
C GLN A 95 18.48 -1.87 -0.48
N PHE A 96 18.16 -1.04 0.51
CA PHE A 96 18.89 0.20 0.80
C PHE A 96 18.56 0.71 2.20
N GLU A 97 19.36 1.67 2.67
CA GLU A 97 19.15 2.36 3.94
C GLU A 97 18.68 3.80 3.69
N ILE A 98 17.68 4.27 4.47
CA ILE A 98 17.28 5.68 4.51
C ILE A 98 18.21 6.42 5.47
N LYS A 99 19.24 7.08 4.93
CA LYS A 99 20.29 7.75 5.71
C LYS A 99 19.93 9.20 6.03
N GLY A 100 20.52 9.68 7.14
CA GLY A 100 20.47 11.09 7.55
C GLY A 100 19.26 11.46 8.40
N THR A 101 19.21 12.73 8.77
CA THR A 101 18.08 13.34 9.48
C THR A 101 16.84 13.45 8.57
N ILE A 102 15.66 13.65 9.15
CA ILE A 102 14.43 13.87 8.38
C ILE A 102 14.59 15.04 7.39
N LYS A 103 15.31 16.10 7.78
CA LYS A 103 15.60 17.23 6.90
C LYS A 103 16.45 16.80 5.70
N GLU A 104 17.52 16.05 5.93
CA GLU A 104 18.40 15.56 4.85
C GLU A 104 17.67 14.57 3.94
N VAL A 105 16.79 13.71 4.48
CA VAL A 105 15.89 12.85 3.68
C VAL A 105 14.99 13.72 2.80
N SER A 106 14.36 14.74 3.36
CA SER A 106 13.50 15.67 2.60
C SER A 106 14.26 16.37 1.47
N ASP A 107 15.48 16.79 1.73
CA ASP A 107 16.25 17.58 0.77
C ASP A 107 16.90 16.72 -0.32
N ASN A 108 17.28 15.47 -0.01
CA ASN A 108 18.22 14.71 -0.84
C ASN A 108 17.73 13.32 -1.28
N PHE A 109 16.70 12.73 -0.63
CA PHE A 109 16.29 11.37 -0.93
C PHE A 109 15.92 11.20 -2.40
N ASN A 110 16.60 10.28 -3.09
CA ASN A 110 16.35 9.91 -4.48
C ASN A 110 16.38 11.08 -5.49
N LYS A 111 17.07 12.16 -5.16
CA LYS A 111 17.15 13.39 -5.98
C LYS A 111 17.72 13.07 -7.36
N GLY A 112 17.05 13.57 -8.40
CA GLY A 112 17.47 13.40 -9.79
C GLY A 112 17.21 11.99 -10.37
N LYS A 113 16.59 11.09 -9.62
CA LYS A 113 16.17 9.78 -10.12
C LYS A 113 14.75 9.83 -10.67
N LYS A 114 14.50 9.03 -11.73
CA LYS A 114 13.19 8.98 -12.39
C LYS A 114 12.18 8.10 -11.68
N ASP A 115 12.65 7.04 -11.01
CA ASP A 115 11.82 6.01 -10.40
C ASP A 115 11.98 6.01 -8.88
N SER A 116 10.92 5.63 -8.18
CA SER A 116 10.97 5.37 -6.74
C SER A 116 11.74 4.08 -6.48
N PRO A 117 12.58 4.01 -5.43
CA PRO A 117 13.22 2.76 -5.02
C PRO A 117 12.25 1.82 -4.27
N PHE A 118 11.05 2.30 -3.93
CA PHE A 118 10.05 1.50 -3.23
C PHE A 118 9.17 0.73 -4.21
N GLY A 119 9.09 -0.59 -4.02
CA GLY A 119 8.13 -1.45 -4.67
C GLY A 119 6.77 -1.47 -3.94
N THR A 120 5.85 -2.27 -4.47
CA THR A 120 4.47 -2.38 -3.96
C THR A 120 4.35 -3.16 -2.65
N ALA A 121 5.39 -3.86 -2.22
CA ALA A 121 5.50 -4.50 -0.92
C ALA A 121 6.89 -4.27 -0.33
N GLY A 122 6.99 -4.19 1.00
CA GLY A 122 8.28 -4.07 1.66
C GLY A 122 8.19 -4.04 3.18
N ILE A 123 9.35 -4.09 3.78
CA ILE A 123 9.57 -3.98 5.22
C ILE A 123 10.77 -3.06 5.49
N MET A 124 10.69 -2.33 6.58
CA MET A 124 11.77 -1.51 7.11
C MET A 124 12.09 -1.91 8.55
N ILE A 125 13.37 -2.19 8.80
CA ILE A 125 13.93 -2.41 10.15
C ILE A 125 15.12 -1.46 10.31
N ASP A 126 15.10 -0.62 11.32
CA ASP A 126 16.19 0.33 11.60
C ASP A 126 16.64 1.13 10.36
N ARG A 127 15.66 1.69 9.64
CA ARG A 127 15.85 2.41 8.38
C ARG A 127 16.40 1.58 7.21
N ASN A 128 16.69 0.29 7.42
CA ASN A 128 17.04 -0.64 6.35
C ASN A 128 15.77 -1.12 5.66
N ILE A 129 15.73 -0.93 4.37
CA ILE A 129 14.60 -1.25 3.50
C ILE A 129 14.86 -2.54 2.75
N LEU A 130 13.87 -3.42 2.75
CA LEU A 130 13.70 -4.52 1.82
C LEU A 130 12.39 -4.29 1.07
N SER A 131 12.41 -4.18 -0.25
CA SER A 131 11.23 -3.85 -1.04
C SER A 131 11.19 -4.59 -2.38
N VAL A 132 9.99 -4.98 -2.80
CA VAL A 132 9.74 -5.73 -4.02
C VAL A 132 8.47 -5.24 -4.73
N ASP A 133 8.41 -5.44 -6.04
CA ASP A 133 7.14 -5.37 -6.77
C ASP A 133 6.38 -6.70 -6.58
N SER A 134 5.14 -6.61 -6.16
CA SER A 134 4.28 -7.76 -5.84
C SER A 134 3.19 -7.95 -6.88
N THR A 135 2.78 -9.21 -7.06
CA THR A 135 1.55 -9.61 -7.76
C THR A 135 0.72 -10.42 -6.78
N ALA A 136 -0.53 -10.04 -6.58
CA ALA A 136 -1.44 -10.71 -5.66
C ALA A 136 -1.61 -12.19 -6.02
N VAL A 137 -1.74 -13.03 -5.00
CA VAL A 137 -2.14 -14.44 -5.12
C VAL A 137 -3.42 -14.61 -4.33
N TYR A 138 -4.48 -15.00 -5.02
CA TYR A 138 -5.79 -15.21 -4.42
C TYR A 138 -6.51 -16.34 -5.15
N ASP A 139 -6.99 -17.29 -4.40
CA ASP A 139 -7.71 -18.49 -4.87
C ASP A 139 -9.13 -18.61 -4.30
N GLY A 140 -9.58 -17.56 -3.58
CA GLY A 140 -10.91 -17.49 -3.03
C GLY A 140 -11.98 -17.07 -4.06
N PRO A 141 -13.24 -16.94 -3.61
CA PRO A 141 -14.35 -16.51 -4.46
C PRO A 141 -14.15 -15.08 -4.97
N ILE A 142 -14.47 -14.87 -6.25
CA ILE A 142 -14.42 -13.55 -6.87
C ILE A 142 -15.85 -13.02 -6.95
N GLN A 143 -16.10 -11.88 -6.33
CA GLN A 143 -17.35 -11.16 -6.40
C GLN A 143 -17.25 -10.07 -7.47
N THR A 144 -18.23 -10.02 -8.35
CA THR A 144 -18.35 -9.00 -9.42
C THR A 144 -19.33 -7.91 -9.03
N LEU A 145 -19.33 -6.80 -9.75
CA LEU A 145 -20.36 -5.76 -9.58
C LEU A 145 -21.76 -6.33 -9.77
N GLY A 146 -21.96 -7.22 -10.75
CA GLY A 146 -23.25 -7.85 -11.02
C GLY A 146 -23.79 -8.66 -9.83
N ASP A 147 -22.89 -9.24 -8.99
CA ASP A 147 -23.30 -10.03 -7.82
C ASP A 147 -23.83 -9.17 -6.66
N ILE A 148 -23.60 -7.86 -6.70
CA ILE A 148 -24.04 -6.92 -5.65
C ILE A 148 -25.11 -5.93 -6.12
N LEU A 149 -25.38 -5.87 -7.42
CA LEU A 149 -26.46 -5.04 -7.94
C LEU A 149 -27.81 -5.64 -7.50
N VAL A 150 -28.71 -4.78 -7.10
CA VAL A 150 -30.11 -5.12 -6.86
C VAL A 150 -30.93 -4.78 -8.09
N ASP A 151 -31.99 -5.55 -8.35
CA ASP A 151 -32.94 -5.26 -9.44
C ASP A 151 -33.58 -3.91 -9.18
N GLU A 152 -33.89 -3.19 -10.27
CA GLU A 152 -34.43 -1.82 -10.23
C GLU A 152 -35.66 -1.71 -9.36
N GLU A 153 -36.52 -2.73 -9.37
CA GLU A 153 -37.76 -2.78 -8.57
C GLU A 153 -37.54 -2.78 -7.05
N PHE A 154 -36.31 -3.12 -6.58
CA PHE A 154 -35.95 -3.14 -5.16
C PHE A 154 -35.15 -1.91 -4.75
N VAL A 155 -34.85 -0.99 -5.68
CA VAL A 155 -34.08 0.23 -5.35
C VAL A 155 -35.02 1.25 -4.71
N PRO A 156 -34.80 1.68 -3.45
CA PRO A 156 -35.61 2.71 -2.82
C PRO A 156 -35.57 4.04 -3.62
N GLU A 157 -36.73 4.72 -3.67
CA GLU A 157 -36.92 5.94 -4.46
C GLU A 157 -35.91 7.05 -4.08
N GLU A 158 -35.50 7.09 -2.82
CA GLU A 158 -34.50 8.04 -2.29
C GLU A 158 -33.10 7.94 -2.93
N PHE A 159 -32.77 6.83 -3.63
CA PHE A 159 -31.49 6.65 -4.33
C PHE A 159 -31.56 7.10 -5.80
N TYR A 160 -32.73 7.47 -6.31
CA TYR A 160 -32.84 8.03 -7.64
C TYR A 160 -32.59 9.54 -7.63
N ILE A 161 -31.94 10.01 -8.70
CA ILE A 161 -31.76 11.44 -8.91
C ILE A 161 -33.12 12.02 -9.29
N SER A 162 -33.56 13.05 -8.57
CA SER A 162 -34.84 13.71 -8.87
C SER A 162 -34.83 14.38 -10.25
N ASP A 163 -36.00 14.51 -10.87
CA ASP A 163 -36.15 15.19 -12.16
C ASP A 163 -35.60 16.63 -12.14
N GLU A 164 -35.64 17.29 -10.99
CA GLU A 164 -35.07 18.63 -10.79
C GLU A 164 -33.57 18.67 -10.84
N GLU A 165 -32.91 17.58 -10.42
CA GLU A 165 -31.45 17.46 -10.39
C GLU A 165 -30.88 16.80 -11.64
N LEU A 166 -31.67 16.01 -12.34
CA LEU A 166 -31.27 15.25 -13.53
C LEU A 166 -30.49 16.08 -14.57
N PRO A 167 -30.91 17.34 -14.90
CA PRO A 167 -30.16 18.16 -15.86
C PRO A 167 -28.72 18.46 -15.48
N LYS A 168 -28.37 18.43 -14.17
CA LYS A 168 -27.01 18.67 -13.71
C LYS A 168 -26.08 17.47 -14.01
N TRP A 169 -26.64 16.29 -14.23
CA TRP A 169 -25.93 15.03 -14.44
C TRP A 169 -25.93 14.58 -15.91
N GLN A 170 -26.73 15.22 -16.75
CA GLN A 170 -26.73 15.00 -18.19
C GLN A 170 -25.58 15.79 -18.80
N TYR A 171 -24.52 15.09 -19.19
CA TYR A 171 -23.45 15.66 -20.02
C TYR A 171 -23.78 15.41 -21.49
N GLU A 172 -23.72 16.45 -22.29
CA GLU A 172 -23.78 16.34 -23.74
C GLU A 172 -22.51 15.68 -24.30
#